data_e78feaea7cb2205cee0c0cfb6a0f55f8
#
_entry.id   e78feaea7cb2205cee0c0cfb6a0f55f8
#
_cell.length_a   1.000
_cell.length_b   1.000
_cell.length_c   1.000
_cell.angle_alpha   90.00
_cell.angle_beta   90.00
_cell.angle_gamma   90.00
#
_symmetry.space_group_name_H-M   'P 1'
#
loop_
_entity.id
_entity.type
_entity.pdbx_description
1 polymer ?
#
loop_
_entity_poly.entity_id
_entity_poly.type
_entity_poly.pdbx_seq_one_letter_code
_entity_poly.pdbx_strand_id
1 'polypeptide(L)'
;MHKFIAAVAALFLSPLAQAQETVHFPSLDGTTRLDAYLYRPAGEGRRPAVVGLHGCSGMFSRATGAIAPIYREWAAELNRHGYVFLLVDSFRPRNANELCSVQGFDLELYRSRPKDAYGALSYLQAQPFVRGDRIGLIGWSQGGGATLFSIGNRSLGRPATLPQGDFRAAVAFYPASCNIERQPSDWTSRIPLLVLMGAEDLWTPAAPCKTFLDAAIGRGASIEMQIYPGAYHGFDAPNQYRLELPAYRTRAGVVPIVGTDPAGRQDALSRVPAFLGKYINMP
;
A
#
# COMPACT_ATOMS: atom_id res chain seq x y z
N MET A 1 -37.78 52.83 16.63
CA MET A 1 -37.60 51.68 15.73
C MET A 1 -36.19 51.12 15.93
N HIS A 2 -36.01 50.14 16.78
CA HIS A 2 -34.71 49.52 17.10
C HIS A 2 -34.58 48.27 16.23
N LYS A 3 -33.57 48.32 15.31
CA LYS A 3 -33.25 47.15 14.49
C LYS A 3 -32.30 46.24 15.24
N PHE A 4 -32.77 45.05 15.63
CA PHE A 4 -31.91 43.97 16.12
C PHE A 4 -31.19 43.34 14.93
N ILE A 5 -29.86 43.39 14.94
CA ILE A 5 -29.00 42.64 14.01
C ILE A 5 -28.65 41.33 14.73
N ALA A 6 -29.21 40.21 14.24
CA ALA A 6 -28.83 38.89 14.70
C ALA A 6 -27.50 38.49 14.02
N ALA A 7 -26.45 38.38 14.80
CA ALA A 7 -25.17 37.82 14.34
C ALA A 7 -25.27 36.29 14.28
N VAL A 8 -25.22 35.71 13.09
CA VAL A 8 -25.07 34.26 12.89
C VAL A 8 -23.60 33.92 13.09
N ALA A 9 -23.30 33.28 14.20
CA ALA A 9 -21.99 32.68 14.43
C ALA A 9 -21.84 31.42 13.60
N ALA A 10 -21.05 31.45 12.54
CA ALA A 10 -20.63 30.27 11.79
C ALA A 10 -19.64 29.49 12.65
N LEU A 11 -20.06 28.33 13.17
CA LEU A 11 -19.19 27.36 13.80
C LEU A 11 -18.30 26.75 12.70
N PHE A 12 -17.07 27.18 12.62
CA PHE A 12 -16.02 26.49 11.87
C PHE A 12 -15.67 25.22 12.63
N LEU A 13 -16.25 24.10 12.20
CA LEU A 13 -15.78 22.78 12.59
C LEU A 13 -14.38 22.60 12.02
N SER A 14 -13.36 22.78 12.86
CA SER A 14 -12.00 22.37 12.50
C SER A 14 -12.01 20.90 12.14
N PRO A 15 -11.37 20.49 11.03
CA PRO A 15 -11.24 19.07 10.72
C PRO A 15 -10.51 18.41 11.89
N LEU A 16 -11.17 17.50 12.59
CA LEU A 16 -10.54 16.66 13.59
C LEU A 16 -9.33 15.99 12.95
N ALA A 17 -8.15 16.32 13.43
CA ALA A 17 -6.93 15.66 13.02
C ALA A 17 -7.16 14.16 13.19
N GLN A 18 -7.01 13.40 12.08
CA GLN A 18 -7.15 11.95 12.10
C GLN A 18 -6.23 11.37 13.17
N ALA A 19 -6.79 10.77 14.20
CA ALA A 19 -6.01 10.20 15.30
C ALA A 19 -5.23 8.99 14.74
N GLN A 20 -3.92 9.17 14.64
CA GLN A 20 -2.97 8.11 14.37
C GLN A 20 -2.66 7.41 15.69
N GLU A 21 -2.84 6.11 15.75
CA GLU A 21 -2.49 5.26 16.89
C GLU A 21 -1.32 4.35 16.51
N THR A 22 -0.30 4.26 17.37
CA THR A 22 0.76 3.26 17.20
C THR A 22 0.31 1.96 17.85
N VAL A 23 0.34 0.89 17.08
CA VAL A 23 -0.05 -0.46 17.53
C VAL A 23 1.06 -1.46 17.27
N HIS A 24 1.02 -2.58 18.00
CA HIS A 24 2.05 -3.61 17.92
C HIS A 24 1.41 -4.99 17.80
N PHE A 25 1.99 -5.84 16.97
CA PHE A 25 1.56 -7.23 16.81
C PHE A 25 2.72 -8.10 16.29
N PRO A 26 2.66 -9.43 16.45
CA PRO A 26 3.69 -10.29 15.92
C PRO A 26 3.60 -10.43 14.39
N SER A 27 4.76 -10.44 13.73
CA SER A 27 4.88 -11.00 12.37
C SER A 27 4.68 -12.51 12.42
N LEU A 28 4.20 -13.11 11.34
CA LEU A 28 4.16 -14.56 11.20
C LEU A 28 5.55 -15.17 10.90
N ASP A 29 6.63 -14.39 11.01
CA ASP A 29 8.01 -14.91 10.97
C ASP A 29 8.44 -15.59 12.27
N GLY A 30 7.65 -15.42 13.34
CA GLY A 30 7.86 -16.06 14.65
C GLY A 30 8.83 -15.33 15.56
N THR A 31 9.48 -14.25 15.10
CA THR A 31 10.54 -13.56 15.85
C THR A 31 10.31 -12.05 15.98
N THR A 32 9.68 -11.43 15.00
CA THR A 32 9.55 -9.96 14.93
C THR A 32 8.25 -9.48 15.53
N ARG A 33 8.32 -8.56 16.49
CA ARG A 33 7.20 -7.72 16.90
C ARG A 33 7.17 -6.47 16.05
N LEU A 34 6.14 -6.33 15.23
CA LEU A 34 5.97 -5.24 14.30
C LEU A 34 5.38 -4.01 15.00
N ASP A 35 5.82 -2.84 14.56
CA ASP A 35 5.16 -1.57 14.79
C ASP A 35 4.26 -1.27 13.59
N ALA A 36 3.08 -0.70 13.83
CA ALA A 36 2.21 -0.24 12.77
C ALA A 36 1.42 1.00 13.21
N TYR A 37 0.94 1.74 12.23
CA TYR A 37 0.23 2.99 12.42
C TYR A 37 -1.20 2.83 11.94
N LEU A 38 -2.12 2.86 12.91
CA LEU A 38 -3.54 2.65 12.71
C LEU A 38 -4.24 4.00 12.54
N TYR A 39 -5.00 4.13 11.45
CA TYR A 39 -5.85 5.27 11.15
C TYR A 39 -7.30 4.80 11.10
N ARG A 40 -8.16 5.43 11.87
CA ARG A 40 -9.57 5.07 11.96
C ARG A 40 -10.46 6.17 11.40
N PRO A 41 -11.44 5.85 10.55
CA PRO A 41 -12.45 6.83 10.14
C PRO A 41 -13.30 7.24 11.34
N ALA A 42 -13.83 8.45 11.32
CA ALA A 42 -14.75 8.93 12.34
C ALA A 42 -16.06 8.10 12.36
N GLY A 43 -16.72 8.07 13.53
CA GLY A 43 -17.99 7.40 13.72
C GLY A 43 -17.86 5.99 14.27
N GLU A 44 -19.01 5.45 14.71
CA GLU A 44 -19.12 4.15 15.35
C GLU A 44 -19.36 3.02 14.33
N GLY A 45 -19.25 1.78 14.82
CA GLY A 45 -19.53 0.56 14.08
C GLY A 45 -18.30 -0.08 13.44
N ARG A 46 -18.49 -1.34 13.00
CA ARG A 46 -17.44 -2.13 12.35
C ARG A 46 -17.23 -1.66 10.91
N ARG A 47 -15.97 -1.47 10.54
CA ARG A 47 -15.56 -0.96 9.22
C ARG A 47 -14.72 -1.97 8.46
N PRO A 48 -14.77 -1.99 7.13
CA PRO A 48 -13.75 -2.68 6.35
C PRO A 48 -12.38 -2.04 6.59
N ALA A 49 -11.31 -2.80 6.33
CA ALA A 49 -9.96 -2.34 6.60
C ALA A 49 -9.01 -2.57 5.42
N VAL A 50 -7.88 -1.86 5.41
CA VAL A 50 -6.82 -2.01 4.42
C VAL A 50 -5.48 -2.05 5.15
N VAL A 51 -4.67 -3.07 4.85
CA VAL A 51 -3.28 -3.17 5.29
C VAL A 51 -2.39 -2.47 4.27
N GLY A 52 -1.48 -1.60 4.71
CA GLY A 52 -0.52 -0.88 3.87
C GLY A 52 0.91 -1.35 4.05
N LEU A 53 1.62 -1.60 2.94
CA LEU A 53 3.03 -2.00 2.89
C LEU A 53 3.87 -0.93 2.19
N HIS A 54 4.76 -0.26 2.93
CA HIS A 54 5.62 0.82 2.42
C HIS A 54 6.66 0.36 1.39
N GLY A 55 7.23 1.29 0.62
CA GLY A 55 8.32 1.07 -0.33
C GLY A 55 9.68 0.80 0.32
N CYS A 56 10.73 0.67 -0.51
CA CYS A 56 12.09 0.38 -0.04
C CYS A 56 12.71 1.53 0.78
N SER A 57 12.22 2.76 0.67
CA SER A 57 12.66 3.91 1.47
C SER A 57 12.19 3.88 2.92
N GLY A 58 11.45 2.85 3.31
CA GLY A 58 10.74 2.83 4.59
C GLY A 58 9.47 3.70 4.54
N MET A 59 8.85 3.88 5.70
CA MET A 59 7.62 4.66 5.80
C MET A 59 7.84 6.09 6.32
N PHE A 60 9.04 6.44 6.73
CA PHE A 60 9.33 7.72 7.36
C PHE A 60 10.11 8.65 6.44
N SER A 61 9.76 9.92 6.45
CA SER A 61 10.52 10.98 5.79
C SER A 61 11.87 11.16 6.50
N ARG A 62 12.96 11.08 5.75
CA ARG A 62 14.30 11.34 6.28
C ARG A 62 14.47 12.79 6.76
N ALA A 63 13.76 13.73 6.13
CA ALA A 63 13.87 15.15 6.47
C ALA A 63 13.17 15.51 7.79
N THR A 64 12.06 14.82 8.12
CA THR A 64 11.22 15.21 9.26
C THR A 64 11.08 14.12 10.33
N GLY A 65 11.45 12.89 10.03
CA GLY A 65 11.21 11.73 10.91
C GLY A 65 9.73 11.31 11.02
N ALA A 66 8.82 12.09 10.45
CA ALA A 66 7.39 11.76 10.42
C ALA A 66 7.07 10.73 9.32
N ILE A 67 5.91 10.10 9.40
CA ILE A 67 5.40 9.26 8.31
C ILE A 67 5.38 10.08 7.02
N ALA A 68 5.89 9.50 5.92
CA ALA A 68 6.02 10.19 4.66
C ALA A 68 4.66 10.68 4.11
N PRO A 69 4.62 11.85 3.43
CA PRO A 69 3.37 12.46 2.96
C PRO A 69 2.48 11.53 2.15
N ILE A 70 3.07 10.70 1.29
CA ILE A 70 2.33 9.73 0.48
C ILE A 70 1.45 8.80 1.33
N TYR A 71 1.98 8.24 2.41
CA TYR A 71 1.22 7.31 3.25
C TYR A 71 0.18 8.02 4.11
N ARG A 72 0.46 9.25 4.56
CA ARG A 72 -0.51 10.06 5.31
C ARG A 72 -1.70 10.46 4.44
N GLU A 73 -1.45 10.80 3.18
CA GLU A 73 -2.53 11.13 2.25
C GLU A 73 -3.36 9.91 1.88
N TRP A 74 -2.74 8.76 1.63
CA TRP A 74 -3.49 7.54 1.41
C TRP A 74 -4.27 7.09 2.65
N ALA A 75 -3.72 7.30 3.86
CA ALA A 75 -4.48 7.08 5.10
C ALA A 75 -5.72 7.97 5.17
N ALA A 76 -5.57 9.28 4.86
CA ALA A 76 -6.67 10.23 4.83
C ALA A 76 -7.71 9.84 3.76
N GLU A 77 -7.26 9.48 2.57
CA GLU A 77 -8.13 9.07 1.46
C GLU A 77 -8.95 7.83 1.81
N LEU A 78 -8.30 6.77 2.27
CA LEU A 78 -8.97 5.53 2.64
C LEU A 78 -9.94 5.74 3.82
N ASN A 79 -9.58 6.53 4.82
CA ASN A 79 -10.49 6.88 5.91
C ASN A 79 -11.70 7.68 5.43
N ARG A 80 -11.54 8.60 4.47
CA ARG A 80 -12.65 9.35 3.87
C ARG A 80 -13.66 8.42 3.20
N HIS A 81 -13.18 7.29 2.66
CA HIS A 81 -14.01 6.22 2.10
C HIS A 81 -14.49 5.18 3.14
N GLY A 82 -14.25 5.43 4.43
CA GLY A 82 -14.75 4.60 5.53
C GLY A 82 -13.91 3.38 5.86
N TYR A 83 -12.69 3.26 5.31
CA TYR A 83 -11.77 2.16 5.62
C TYR A 83 -10.90 2.48 6.85
N VAL A 84 -10.75 1.52 7.74
CA VAL A 84 -9.63 1.51 8.68
C VAL A 84 -8.35 1.26 7.88
N PHE A 85 -7.30 2.04 8.11
CA PHE A 85 -6.01 1.83 7.45
C PHE A 85 -4.92 1.49 8.47
N LEU A 86 -4.18 0.41 8.22
CA LEU A 86 -3.07 -0.05 9.06
C LEU A 86 -1.79 -0.07 8.22
N LEU A 87 -0.92 0.92 8.43
CA LEU A 87 0.39 1.01 7.76
C LEU A 87 1.44 0.27 8.59
N VAL A 88 2.05 -0.78 8.04
CA VAL A 88 2.98 -1.68 8.73
C VAL A 88 4.42 -1.24 8.53
N ASP A 89 5.18 -1.10 9.61
CA ASP A 89 6.63 -0.91 9.58
C ASP A 89 7.34 -2.27 9.54
N SER A 90 7.77 -2.68 8.37
CA SER A 90 8.53 -3.94 8.20
C SER A 90 10.02 -3.78 8.50
N PHE A 91 10.54 -2.55 8.64
CA PHE A 91 11.98 -2.30 8.63
C PHE A 91 12.55 -1.97 10.00
N ARG A 92 12.04 -0.96 10.70
CA ARG A 92 12.58 -0.54 11.99
C ARG A 92 12.62 -1.65 13.04
N PRO A 93 11.60 -2.51 13.17
CA PRO A 93 11.66 -3.66 14.08
C PRO A 93 12.78 -4.67 13.75
N ARG A 94 13.35 -4.59 12.55
CA ARG A 94 14.49 -5.39 12.09
C ARG A 94 15.78 -4.58 11.95
N ASN A 95 15.87 -3.43 12.64
CA ASN A 95 17.02 -2.52 12.62
C ASN A 95 17.40 -1.99 11.22
N ALA A 96 16.43 -1.92 10.31
CA ALA A 96 16.59 -1.32 8.99
C ALA A 96 15.76 -0.04 8.87
N ASN A 97 16.30 1.00 8.25
CA ASN A 97 15.56 2.23 7.99
C ASN A 97 15.09 2.30 6.53
N GLU A 98 15.86 1.73 5.63
CA GLU A 98 15.58 1.67 4.19
C GLU A 98 16.39 0.57 3.54
N LEU A 99 15.97 0.15 2.35
CA LEU A 99 16.64 -0.87 1.54
C LEU A 99 16.89 -0.42 0.08
N CYS A 100 16.57 0.82 -0.28
CA CYS A 100 16.76 1.33 -1.64
C CYS A 100 18.25 1.45 -2.00
N SER A 101 19.10 1.81 -1.03
CA SER A 101 20.55 1.97 -1.23
C SER A 101 21.34 0.69 -1.04
N VAL A 102 20.71 -0.38 -0.52
CA VAL A 102 21.41 -1.64 -0.28
C VAL A 102 21.80 -2.27 -1.60
N GLN A 103 23.12 -2.37 -1.84
CA GLN A 103 23.72 -3.04 -2.99
C GLN A 103 23.53 -4.55 -2.85
N GLY A 104 22.40 -5.02 -3.25
CA GLY A 104 22.01 -6.41 -3.10
C GLY A 104 20.61 -6.49 -2.56
N PHE A 105 19.89 -7.46 -3.04
CA PHE A 105 18.54 -7.69 -2.62
C PHE A 105 18.59 -8.46 -1.29
N ASP A 106 18.19 -7.82 -0.18
CA ASP A 106 17.97 -8.55 1.07
C ASP A 106 16.74 -9.45 0.91
N LEU A 107 17.04 -10.67 0.48
CA LEU A 107 16.01 -11.65 0.17
C LEU A 107 15.23 -12.08 1.42
N GLU A 108 15.90 -12.18 2.56
CA GLU A 108 15.25 -12.59 3.82
C GLU A 108 14.25 -11.54 4.30
N LEU A 109 14.69 -10.28 4.34
CA LEU A 109 13.79 -9.19 4.72
C LEU A 109 12.62 -9.06 3.73
N TYR A 110 12.88 -9.23 2.43
CA TYR A 110 11.82 -9.18 1.43
C TYR A 110 10.84 -10.36 1.56
N ARG A 111 11.34 -11.55 1.84
CA ARG A 111 10.54 -12.75 2.07
C ARG A 111 9.74 -12.70 3.38
N SER A 112 10.19 -11.94 4.37
CA SER A 112 9.45 -11.75 5.63
C SER A 112 8.21 -10.88 5.46
N ARG A 113 8.19 -9.94 4.50
CA ARG A 113 7.08 -8.98 4.33
C ARG A 113 5.71 -9.60 4.05
N PRO A 114 5.55 -10.71 3.31
CA PRO A 114 4.28 -11.42 3.26
C PRO A 114 3.81 -11.93 4.63
N LYS A 115 4.74 -12.34 5.51
CA LYS A 115 4.42 -12.74 6.89
C LYS A 115 3.98 -11.56 7.75
N ASP A 116 4.52 -10.36 7.49
CA ASP A 116 4.08 -9.11 8.11
C ASP A 116 2.66 -8.75 7.68
N ALA A 117 2.36 -8.88 6.38
CA ALA A 117 1.02 -8.64 5.85
C ALA A 117 -0.04 -9.54 6.50
N TYR A 118 0.27 -10.83 6.66
CA TYR A 118 -0.66 -11.77 7.30
C TYR A 118 -0.71 -11.62 8.83
N GLY A 119 0.37 -11.18 9.47
CA GLY A 119 0.35 -10.73 10.88
C GLY A 119 -0.60 -9.54 11.07
N ALA A 120 -0.54 -8.57 10.16
CA ALA A 120 -1.44 -7.42 10.14
C ALA A 120 -2.90 -7.81 9.87
N LEU A 121 -3.14 -8.75 8.95
CA LEU A 121 -4.47 -9.31 8.71
C LEU A 121 -5.04 -9.90 10.01
N SER A 122 -4.29 -10.76 10.68
CA SER A 122 -4.71 -11.40 11.93
C SER A 122 -4.97 -10.37 13.03
N TYR A 123 -4.12 -9.34 13.14
CA TYR A 123 -4.32 -8.24 14.09
C TYR A 123 -5.63 -7.50 13.83
N LEU A 124 -5.91 -7.11 12.58
CA LEU A 124 -7.15 -6.40 12.21
C LEU A 124 -8.38 -7.27 12.42
N GLN A 125 -8.31 -8.57 12.12
CA GLN A 125 -9.41 -9.51 12.32
C GLN A 125 -9.80 -9.65 13.79
N ALA A 126 -8.87 -9.44 14.72
CA ALA A 126 -9.13 -9.45 16.15
C ALA A 126 -9.74 -8.15 16.69
N GLN A 127 -9.81 -7.07 15.89
CA GLN A 127 -10.30 -5.77 16.36
C GLN A 127 -11.82 -5.68 16.36
N PRO A 128 -12.46 -5.24 17.45
CA PRO A 128 -13.94 -5.17 17.53
C PRO A 128 -14.56 -4.16 16.56
N PHE A 129 -13.80 -3.18 16.10
CA PHE A 129 -14.22 -2.14 15.15
C PHE A 129 -13.96 -2.50 13.67
N VAL A 130 -13.39 -3.69 13.39
CA VAL A 130 -13.10 -4.15 12.03
C VAL A 130 -14.07 -5.25 11.60
N ARG A 131 -14.53 -5.18 10.35
CA ARG A 131 -15.17 -6.32 9.67
C ARG A 131 -14.08 -7.27 9.21
N GLY A 132 -13.76 -8.27 10.02
CA GLY A 132 -12.61 -9.15 9.83
C GLY A 132 -12.60 -9.96 8.53
N ASP A 133 -13.78 -10.12 7.91
CA ASP A 133 -13.99 -10.73 6.60
C ASP A 133 -13.85 -9.73 5.42
N ARG A 134 -13.54 -8.45 5.69
CA ARG A 134 -13.55 -7.34 4.73
C ARG A 134 -12.25 -6.55 4.79
N ILE A 135 -11.14 -7.19 4.48
CA ILE A 135 -9.80 -6.59 4.57
C ILE A 135 -9.12 -6.64 3.20
N GLY A 136 -8.61 -5.51 2.75
CA GLY A 136 -7.78 -5.36 1.55
C GLY A 136 -6.30 -5.21 1.89
N LEU A 137 -5.45 -5.32 0.86
CA LEU A 137 -4.00 -5.14 0.96
C LEU A 137 -3.56 -4.11 -0.07
N ILE A 138 -2.71 -3.16 0.31
CA ILE A 138 -2.14 -2.15 -0.60
C ILE A 138 -0.63 -2.04 -0.38
N GLY A 139 0.15 -1.91 -1.45
CA GLY A 139 1.58 -1.74 -1.32
C GLY A 139 2.21 -0.88 -2.42
N TRP A 140 3.30 -0.20 -2.07
CA TRP A 140 4.03 0.71 -2.95
C TRP A 140 5.44 0.19 -3.24
N SER A 141 5.86 0.19 -4.50
CA SER A 141 7.22 -0.18 -4.91
C SER A 141 7.62 -1.57 -4.38
N GLN A 142 8.60 -1.66 -3.49
CA GLN A 142 8.96 -2.91 -2.82
C GLN A 142 7.77 -3.48 -2.00
N GLY A 143 6.94 -2.62 -1.39
CA GLY A 143 5.69 -3.04 -0.75
C GLY A 143 4.65 -3.57 -1.75
N GLY A 144 4.61 -3.00 -2.95
CA GLY A 144 3.82 -3.55 -4.06
C GLY A 144 4.27 -4.96 -4.46
N GLY A 145 5.60 -5.18 -4.54
CA GLY A 145 6.15 -6.51 -4.76
C GLY A 145 5.85 -7.48 -3.60
N ALA A 146 5.94 -7.01 -2.35
CA ALA A 146 5.52 -7.81 -1.19
C ALA A 146 4.02 -8.16 -1.26
N THR A 147 3.19 -7.26 -1.78
CA THR A 147 1.77 -7.54 -2.06
C THR A 147 1.63 -8.71 -3.04
N LEU A 148 2.36 -8.69 -4.17
CA LEU A 148 2.34 -9.79 -5.14
C LEU A 148 2.76 -11.13 -4.51
N PHE A 149 3.81 -11.14 -3.67
CA PHE A 149 4.24 -12.33 -2.94
C PHE A 149 3.24 -12.79 -1.87
N SER A 150 2.45 -11.87 -1.31
CA SER A 150 1.42 -12.21 -0.32
C SER A 150 0.22 -12.91 -0.94
N ILE A 151 -0.25 -12.42 -2.10
CA ILE A 151 -1.49 -12.89 -2.73
C ILE A 151 -1.30 -14.01 -3.74
N GLY A 152 -0.05 -14.31 -4.11
CA GLY A 152 0.27 -15.37 -5.07
C GLY A 152 -0.14 -16.76 -4.59
N ASN A 153 -0.36 -17.68 -5.55
CA ASN A 153 -0.70 -19.07 -5.27
C ASN A 153 0.33 -19.79 -4.39
N ARG A 154 1.59 -19.33 -4.39
CA ARG A 154 2.70 -19.86 -3.58
C ARG A 154 3.16 -18.85 -2.52
N SER A 155 2.23 -18.14 -1.88
CA SER A 155 2.56 -17.15 -0.85
C SER A 155 3.34 -17.77 0.31
N LEU A 156 4.49 -17.15 0.63
CA LEU A 156 5.34 -17.55 1.75
C LEU A 156 4.82 -17.08 3.12
N GLY A 157 3.87 -16.15 3.13
CA GLY A 157 3.33 -15.56 4.36
C GLY A 157 1.95 -16.09 4.75
N ARG A 158 1.24 -16.72 3.80
CA ARG A 158 -0.14 -17.12 4.01
C ARG A 158 -0.22 -18.30 4.98
N PRO A 159 -0.92 -18.18 6.12
CA PRO A 159 -1.11 -19.31 7.04
C PRO A 159 -2.04 -20.37 6.44
N ALA A 160 -1.92 -21.59 6.93
CA ALA A 160 -2.74 -22.73 6.48
C ALA A 160 -4.23 -22.52 6.78
N THR A 161 -4.54 -21.84 7.88
CA THR A 161 -5.91 -21.57 8.31
C THR A 161 -6.15 -20.06 8.42
N LEU A 162 -7.30 -19.61 7.93
CA LEU A 162 -7.76 -18.23 7.95
C LEU A 162 -9.23 -18.21 8.40
N PRO A 163 -9.50 -18.27 9.71
CA PRO A 163 -10.88 -18.46 10.23
C PRO A 163 -11.88 -17.38 9.82
N GLN A 164 -11.41 -16.15 9.59
CA GLN A 164 -12.25 -15.03 9.13
C GLN A 164 -12.02 -14.70 7.64
N GLY A 165 -11.37 -15.61 6.89
CA GLY A 165 -11.06 -15.43 5.47
C GLY A 165 -9.73 -14.74 5.21
N ASP A 166 -9.37 -14.69 3.92
CA ASP A 166 -8.16 -14.06 3.40
C ASP A 166 -8.42 -12.58 3.03
N PHE A 167 -7.38 -11.87 2.60
CA PHE A 167 -7.56 -10.59 1.90
C PHE A 167 -8.56 -10.73 0.76
N ARG A 168 -9.42 -9.70 0.60
CA ARG A 168 -10.51 -9.74 -0.39
C ARG A 168 -10.12 -9.11 -1.72
N ALA A 169 -9.18 -8.17 -1.70
CA ALA A 169 -8.65 -7.50 -2.87
C ALA A 169 -7.26 -6.94 -2.55
N ALA A 170 -6.45 -6.72 -3.57
CA ALA A 170 -5.15 -6.10 -3.40
C ALA A 170 -4.91 -4.99 -4.43
N VAL A 171 -4.12 -4.00 -4.04
CA VAL A 171 -3.64 -2.92 -4.91
C VAL A 171 -2.11 -2.86 -4.84
N ALA A 172 -1.44 -2.80 -5.97
CA ALA A 172 0.01 -2.69 -6.06
C ALA A 172 0.39 -1.48 -6.91
N PHE A 173 1.01 -0.49 -6.30
CA PHE A 173 1.59 0.66 -6.99
C PHE A 173 3.01 0.35 -7.43
N TYR A 174 3.27 0.48 -8.73
CA TYR A 174 4.59 0.29 -9.36
C TYR A 174 5.41 -0.82 -8.66
N PRO A 175 4.87 -2.05 -8.61
CA PRO A 175 5.42 -3.12 -7.78
C PRO A 175 6.82 -3.53 -8.23
N ALA A 176 7.76 -3.59 -7.29
CA ALA A 176 9.04 -4.24 -7.50
C ALA A 176 8.85 -5.76 -7.72
N SER A 177 9.78 -6.40 -8.41
CA SER A 177 9.72 -7.84 -8.69
C SER A 177 8.47 -8.30 -9.45
N CYS A 178 7.82 -7.40 -10.19
CA CYS A 178 6.70 -7.72 -11.07
C CYS A 178 7.21 -8.19 -12.44
N ASN A 179 7.82 -9.37 -12.48
CA ASN A 179 8.35 -9.97 -13.70
C ASN A 179 8.55 -11.49 -13.55
N ILE A 180 8.75 -12.17 -14.68
CA ILE A 180 8.92 -13.64 -14.75
C ILE A 180 10.23 -14.15 -14.12
N GLU A 181 11.21 -13.27 -13.89
CA GLU A 181 12.50 -13.66 -13.30
C GLU A 181 12.42 -13.72 -11.77
N ARG A 182 11.47 -13.00 -11.17
CA ARG A 182 11.34 -12.83 -9.74
C ARG A 182 10.14 -13.56 -9.14
N GLN A 183 9.15 -13.86 -9.97
CA GLN A 183 7.95 -14.56 -9.55
C GLN A 183 7.96 -16.00 -10.11
N PRO A 184 7.27 -16.95 -9.48
CA PRO A 184 7.08 -18.29 -10.03
C PRO A 184 6.45 -18.24 -11.42
N SER A 185 6.88 -19.12 -12.34
CA SER A 185 6.36 -19.17 -13.70
C SER A 185 4.85 -19.48 -13.79
N ASP A 186 4.32 -20.15 -12.78
CA ASP A 186 2.90 -20.47 -12.62
C ASP A 186 2.16 -19.53 -11.67
N TRP A 187 2.77 -18.37 -11.36
CA TRP A 187 2.16 -17.39 -10.46
C TRP A 187 0.76 -16.97 -10.95
N THR A 188 -0.19 -16.96 -10.04
CA THR A 188 -1.53 -16.42 -10.25
C THR A 188 -1.99 -15.75 -8.95
N SER A 189 -2.82 -14.73 -9.06
CA SER A 189 -3.42 -14.09 -7.88
C SER A 189 -4.60 -14.92 -7.37
N ARG A 190 -4.67 -15.11 -6.07
CA ARG A 190 -5.81 -15.76 -5.39
C ARG A 190 -7.02 -14.85 -5.26
N ILE A 191 -6.83 -13.55 -5.37
CA ILE A 191 -7.82 -12.50 -5.14
C ILE A 191 -7.72 -11.44 -6.23
N PRO A 192 -8.75 -10.63 -6.46
CA PRO A 192 -8.69 -9.50 -7.39
C PRO A 192 -7.52 -8.56 -7.07
N LEU A 193 -6.79 -8.17 -8.11
CA LEU A 193 -5.61 -7.32 -8.04
C LEU A 193 -5.76 -6.12 -8.99
N LEU A 194 -5.49 -4.91 -8.47
CA LEU A 194 -5.28 -3.70 -9.26
C LEU A 194 -3.80 -3.32 -9.24
N VAL A 195 -3.21 -3.13 -10.41
CA VAL A 195 -1.82 -2.66 -10.56
C VAL A 195 -1.79 -1.30 -11.24
N LEU A 196 -1.09 -0.34 -10.64
CA LEU A 196 -0.96 1.03 -11.12
C LEU A 196 0.51 1.35 -11.38
N MET A 197 0.87 1.77 -12.59
CA MET A 197 2.26 2.00 -13.00
C MET A 197 2.44 3.27 -13.81
N GLY A 198 3.61 3.90 -13.65
CA GLY A 198 4.06 4.94 -14.57
C GLY A 198 4.68 4.32 -15.84
N ALA A 199 4.39 4.90 -17.01
CA ALA A 199 4.99 4.45 -18.27
C ALA A 199 6.50 4.75 -18.34
N GLU A 200 6.92 5.84 -17.69
CA GLU A 200 8.31 6.31 -17.65
C GLU A 200 9.07 5.82 -16.40
N ASP A 201 8.50 4.86 -15.66
CA ASP A 201 9.14 4.29 -14.48
C ASP A 201 10.32 3.40 -14.89
N LEU A 202 11.53 3.91 -14.66
CA LEU A 202 12.78 3.19 -14.93
C LEU A 202 13.22 2.28 -13.77
N TRP A 203 12.65 2.46 -12.58
CA TRP A 203 13.02 1.69 -11.39
C TRP A 203 12.28 0.35 -11.35
N THR A 204 10.99 0.40 -11.64
CA THR A 204 10.11 -0.77 -11.77
C THR A 204 9.36 -0.69 -13.10
N PRO A 205 10.00 -1.07 -14.22
CA PRO A 205 9.45 -0.84 -15.54
C PRO A 205 8.11 -1.53 -15.77
N ALA A 206 7.18 -0.80 -16.43
CA ALA A 206 5.83 -1.29 -16.68
C ALA A 206 5.77 -2.47 -17.67
N ALA A 207 6.64 -2.51 -18.69
CA ALA A 207 6.58 -3.52 -19.74
C ALA A 207 6.83 -4.96 -19.24
N PRO A 208 7.90 -5.27 -18.45
CA PRO A 208 8.05 -6.61 -17.88
C PRO A 208 6.92 -7.01 -16.94
N CYS A 209 6.39 -6.04 -16.16
CA CYS A 209 5.25 -6.27 -15.27
C CYS A 209 4.00 -6.61 -16.06
N LYS A 210 3.71 -5.88 -17.14
CA LYS A 210 2.59 -6.17 -18.03
C LYS A 210 2.67 -7.57 -18.63
N THR A 211 3.83 -7.96 -19.16
CA THR A 211 4.03 -9.31 -19.71
C THR A 211 3.76 -10.40 -18.67
N PHE A 212 4.24 -10.21 -17.45
CA PHE A 212 4.02 -11.13 -16.34
C PHE A 212 2.54 -11.22 -15.96
N LEU A 213 1.85 -10.08 -15.85
CA LEU A 213 0.43 -10.03 -15.47
C LEU A 213 -0.49 -10.56 -16.57
N ASP A 214 -0.18 -10.27 -17.85
CA ASP A 214 -0.93 -10.82 -19.00
C ASP A 214 -0.89 -12.36 -18.99
N ALA A 215 0.27 -12.95 -18.68
CA ALA A 215 0.38 -14.40 -18.52
C ALA A 215 -0.45 -14.95 -17.35
N ALA A 216 -0.55 -14.20 -16.24
CA ALA A 216 -1.39 -14.58 -15.11
C ALA A 216 -2.89 -14.43 -15.43
N ILE A 217 -3.29 -13.39 -16.16
CA ILE A 217 -4.65 -13.21 -16.70
C ILE A 217 -5.02 -14.38 -17.62
N GLY A 218 -4.11 -14.79 -18.50
CA GLY A 218 -4.30 -15.98 -19.35
C GLY A 218 -4.50 -17.28 -18.57
N ARG A 219 -4.06 -17.34 -17.30
CA ARG A 219 -4.34 -18.44 -16.35
C ARG A 219 -5.60 -18.24 -15.51
N GLY A 220 -6.39 -17.19 -15.77
CA GLY A 220 -7.66 -16.91 -15.10
C GLY A 220 -7.56 -15.99 -13.88
N ALA A 221 -6.41 -15.34 -13.64
CA ALA A 221 -6.30 -14.36 -12.54
C ALA A 221 -7.17 -13.11 -12.83
N SER A 222 -7.87 -12.63 -11.81
CA SER A 222 -8.64 -11.37 -11.86
C SER A 222 -7.72 -10.20 -11.60
N ILE A 223 -7.19 -9.59 -12.68
CA ILE A 223 -6.22 -8.50 -12.60
C ILE A 223 -6.68 -7.35 -13.49
N GLU A 224 -6.67 -6.14 -12.92
CA GLU A 224 -6.80 -4.87 -13.61
C GLU A 224 -5.45 -4.15 -13.58
N MET A 225 -4.99 -3.61 -14.71
CA MET A 225 -3.75 -2.85 -14.80
C MET A 225 -3.99 -1.51 -15.46
N GLN A 226 -3.51 -0.44 -14.83
CA GLN A 226 -3.49 0.90 -15.40
C GLN A 226 -2.05 1.40 -15.51
N ILE A 227 -1.68 1.85 -16.70
CA ILE A 227 -0.38 2.49 -16.98
C ILE A 227 -0.65 3.95 -17.32
N TYR A 228 0.05 4.87 -16.65
CA TYR A 228 -0.09 6.33 -16.83
C TYR A 228 1.01 6.86 -17.72
N PRO A 229 0.70 7.37 -18.91
CA PRO A 229 1.67 7.98 -19.83
C PRO A 229 2.40 9.14 -19.17
N GLY A 230 3.73 9.22 -19.33
CA GLY A 230 4.56 10.30 -18.77
C GLY A 230 4.84 10.23 -17.28
N ALA A 231 4.19 9.32 -16.55
CA ALA A 231 4.37 9.18 -15.10
C ALA A 231 5.63 8.38 -14.76
N TYR A 232 6.35 8.84 -13.74
CA TYR A 232 7.53 8.17 -13.16
C TYR A 232 7.18 7.36 -11.92
N HIS A 233 8.20 6.76 -11.30
CA HIS A 233 8.05 6.08 -10.01
C HIS A 233 7.53 7.05 -8.93
N GLY A 234 6.62 6.60 -8.08
CA GLY A 234 6.02 7.46 -7.04
C GLY A 234 5.06 8.53 -7.58
N PHE A 235 4.45 8.32 -8.75
CA PHE A 235 3.56 9.28 -9.41
C PHE A 235 2.38 9.72 -8.54
N ASP A 236 1.96 8.91 -7.59
CA ASP A 236 0.85 9.16 -6.66
C ASP A 236 1.26 9.95 -5.41
N ALA A 237 2.56 10.23 -5.21
CA ALA A 237 3.04 11.05 -4.11
C ALA A 237 2.52 12.50 -4.23
N PRO A 238 2.15 13.17 -3.12
CA PRO A 238 1.70 14.56 -3.17
C PRO A 238 2.88 15.50 -3.39
N ASN A 239 2.72 16.45 -4.33
CA ASN A 239 3.60 17.61 -4.51
C ASN A 239 5.11 17.27 -4.58
N GLN A 240 5.46 16.11 -5.10
CA GLN A 240 6.86 15.71 -5.29
C GLN A 240 7.35 16.21 -6.64
N TYR A 241 8.36 17.09 -6.64
CA TYR A 241 9.03 17.49 -7.87
C TYR A 241 9.69 16.29 -8.54
N ARG A 242 9.80 16.33 -9.87
CA ARG A 242 10.59 15.36 -10.61
C ARG A 242 12.03 15.42 -10.15
N LEU A 243 12.57 14.28 -9.66
CA LEU A 243 13.89 14.19 -9.06
C LEU A 243 14.58 12.89 -9.49
N GLU A 244 15.80 13.00 -9.97
CA GLU A 244 16.69 11.86 -10.15
C GLU A 244 17.29 11.42 -8.80
N LEU A 245 17.42 10.12 -8.60
CA LEU A 245 17.92 9.52 -7.37
C LEU A 245 19.25 8.77 -7.61
N PRO A 246 20.38 9.48 -7.86
CA PRO A 246 21.65 8.82 -8.18
C PRO A 246 22.20 7.93 -7.03
N ALA A 247 21.82 8.23 -5.79
CA ALA A 247 22.17 7.39 -4.63
C ALA A 247 21.50 6.00 -4.67
N TYR A 248 20.44 5.85 -5.47
CA TYR A 248 19.71 4.59 -5.64
C TYR A 248 19.94 3.95 -7.02
N ARG A 249 21.04 4.30 -7.67
CA ARG A 249 21.42 3.69 -8.94
C ARG A 249 21.37 2.18 -8.86
N THR A 250 20.64 1.56 -9.79
CA THR A 250 20.50 0.11 -9.86
C THR A 250 21.81 -0.56 -10.29
N ARG A 251 21.93 -1.88 -10.09
CA ARG A 251 23.07 -2.65 -10.61
C ARG A 251 23.22 -2.57 -12.13
N ALA A 252 22.13 -2.36 -12.86
CA ALA A 252 22.15 -2.14 -14.31
C ALA A 252 22.55 -0.70 -14.72
N GLY A 253 22.94 0.14 -13.74
CA GLY A 253 23.38 1.51 -13.99
C GLY A 253 22.22 2.53 -14.14
N VAL A 254 20.97 2.11 -14.02
CA VAL A 254 19.81 2.99 -14.14
C VAL A 254 19.72 3.90 -12.91
N VAL A 255 19.59 5.21 -13.12
CA VAL A 255 19.25 6.20 -12.09
C VAL A 255 17.73 6.32 -12.03
N PRO A 256 17.09 5.96 -10.92
CA PRO A 256 15.64 6.13 -10.79
C PRO A 256 15.21 7.59 -10.83
N ILE A 257 14.05 7.83 -11.40
CA ILE A 257 13.37 9.14 -11.40
C ILE A 257 12.06 8.97 -10.64
N VAL A 258 11.79 9.89 -9.73
CA VAL A 258 10.53 9.97 -8.98
C VAL A 258 9.86 11.31 -9.23
N GLY A 259 8.55 11.39 -9.08
CA GLY A 259 7.83 12.67 -9.20
C GLY A 259 6.33 12.47 -9.29
N THR A 260 5.58 13.43 -8.78
CA THR A 260 4.12 13.44 -8.90
C THR A 260 3.71 13.59 -10.37
N ASP A 261 2.81 12.74 -10.82
CA ASP A 261 2.01 12.95 -12.01
C ASP A 261 0.59 13.35 -11.59
N PRO A 262 0.17 14.60 -11.81
CA PRO A 262 -1.12 15.08 -11.30
C PRO A 262 -2.33 14.28 -11.83
N ALA A 263 -2.29 13.89 -13.12
CA ALA A 263 -3.39 13.15 -13.74
C ALA A 263 -3.46 11.71 -13.25
N GLY A 264 -2.32 11.02 -13.24
CA GLY A 264 -2.23 9.64 -12.71
C GLY A 264 -2.57 9.58 -11.22
N ARG A 265 -2.11 10.57 -10.43
CA ARG A 265 -2.47 10.66 -9.02
C ARG A 265 -3.98 10.87 -8.82
N GLN A 266 -4.60 11.79 -9.58
CA GLN A 266 -6.03 12.05 -9.49
C GLN A 266 -6.85 10.81 -9.86
N ASP A 267 -6.47 10.10 -10.92
CA ASP A 267 -7.13 8.83 -11.29
C ASP A 267 -6.92 7.78 -10.21
N ALA A 268 -5.72 7.63 -9.66
CA ALA A 268 -5.44 6.65 -8.62
C ALA A 268 -6.28 6.88 -7.35
N LEU A 269 -6.43 8.16 -6.91
CA LEU A 269 -7.26 8.54 -5.76
C LEU A 269 -8.75 8.20 -5.96
N SER A 270 -9.23 8.15 -7.20
CA SER A 270 -10.59 7.72 -7.53
C SER A 270 -10.70 6.21 -7.73
N ARG A 271 -9.76 5.64 -8.52
CA ARG A 271 -9.78 4.23 -8.96
C ARG A 271 -9.57 3.25 -7.81
N VAL A 272 -8.65 3.54 -6.89
CA VAL A 272 -8.33 2.62 -5.78
C VAL A 272 -9.51 2.43 -4.83
N PRO A 273 -10.17 3.50 -4.31
CA PRO A 273 -11.36 3.30 -3.48
C PRO A 273 -12.51 2.63 -4.23
N ALA A 274 -12.71 2.94 -5.52
CA ALA A 274 -13.73 2.29 -6.33
C ALA A 274 -13.46 0.78 -6.50
N PHE A 275 -12.20 0.40 -6.78
CA PHE A 275 -11.79 -0.99 -6.89
C PHE A 275 -11.96 -1.73 -5.55
N LEU A 276 -11.45 -1.16 -4.45
CA LEU A 276 -11.62 -1.75 -3.12
C LEU A 276 -13.11 -1.89 -2.76
N GLY A 277 -13.92 -0.86 -3.03
CA GLY A 277 -15.36 -0.86 -2.77
C GLY A 277 -16.10 -2.01 -3.44
N LYS A 278 -15.69 -2.38 -4.65
CA LYS A 278 -16.26 -3.53 -5.40
C LYS A 278 -16.07 -4.86 -4.67
N TYR A 279 -15.02 -5.03 -3.86
CA TYR A 279 -14.69 -6.33 -3.27
C TYR A 279 -14.75 -6.38 -1.73
N ILE A 280 -14.60 -5.24 -1.05
CA ILE A 280 -14.58 -5.22 0.42
C ILE A 280 -15.76 -4.46 1.06
N ASN A 281 -16.58 -3.73 0.27
CA ASN A 281 -17.80 -3.09 0.77
C ASN A 281 -19.08 -3.93 0.53
N MET A 282 -19.00 -4.97 -0.28
CA MET A 282 -20.18 -5.81 -0.56
C MET A 282 -20.74 -6.41 0.74
N PRO A 283 -22.07 -6.51 0.88
CA PRO A 283 -22.74 -7.07 2.04
C PRO A 283 -22.39 -8.54 2.29
#